data_a9ac0fb495b47e27ffd22c71cfd068e5
#
_entry.id   a9ac0fb495b47e27ffd22c71cfd068e5
#
_cell.length_a   1.000
_cell.length_b   1.000
_cell.length_c   1.000
_cell.angle_alpha   90.00
_cell.angle_beta   90.00
_cell.angle_gamma   90.00
#
_symmetry.space_group_name_H-M   'P 1'
#
loop_
_entity.id
_entity.type
_entity.pdbx_description
1 polymer ?
#
loop_
_entity_poly.entity_id
_entity_poly.type
_entity_poly.pdbx_seq_one_letter_code
_entity_poly.pdbx_strand_id
1 'polypeptide(L)'
;MAFITLRRAFCHKSILWIPGAVVALKIHPASHAPKAVTDRLSVCFCSLQPELFRVRFHHAYCKNFHSEKGNDFHPVGEPWSSQAQEWNQPGQSLQNEDEEMLFRRLSYFTSFEEVLSFISALDTLPVPLAMAALLRICEIGRRDGEQRLPEGVLENRAFQALCLRCERDPSHLTNAGLVTALQSLLTLLPADPQSSLMLSLVAECQRRLQRGNLEVHHLCVLGESLAMLQGASCETLKLVVRQLQSKSVETFAPEEITSVYRILQVCPEEVDKHQMFLNTLNNFSISVVPYLSPKSISHVLTALVALDQTHALPLLIKLGKYVVRYIPRFTNEELRKVLEAFVYFGHSDRFFTEALEQHVSALCFSLDPAVASSVMGYCSRKRILSKPIFDVVSEIVVCQWDRLSPSQIAELIEPFGKLNYVPPNAPALFRKVENVLCARLHHFPPKMLLRLLHSCALIERHPVNFMSKLFSPFFLQRLQGKESYLDRLSLAQLTQLFLTSVLECPFYKVRTETRVV
;
A
#
# COMPACT_ATOMS: atom_id res chain seq x y z
N MET A 1 42.19 16.03 -17.42
CA MET A 1 42.45 15.13 -16.27
C MET A 1 41.92 15.68 -14.97
N ALA A 2 42.11 16.96 -14.62
CA ALA A 2 41.54 17.55 -13.38
C ALA A 2 40.00 17.52 -13.28
N PHE A 3 39.29 17.67 -14.39
CA PHE A 3 37.81 17.62 -14.44
C PHE A 3 37.22 16.23 -14.15
N ILE A 4 37.90 15.16 -14.52
CA ILE A 4 37.48 13.80 -14.25
C ILE A 4 37.56 13.49 -12.74
N THR A 5 38.56 14.05 -12.07
CA THR A 5 38.75 13.88 -10.62
C THR A 5 37.70 14.65 -9.80
N LEU A 6 37.32 15.84 -10.24
CA LEU A 6 36.23 16.60 -9.61
C LEU A 6 34.87 15.87 -9.73
N ARG A 7 34.59 15.28 -10.89
CA ARG A 7 33.36 14.53 -11.13
C ARG A 7 33.25 13.28 -10.25
N ARG A 8 34.34 12.53 -10.05
CA ARG A 8 34.34 11.37 -9.13
C ARG A 8 34.11 11.78 -7.67
N ALA A 9 34.55 12.95 -7.26
CA ALA A 9 34.33 13.49 -5.93
C ALA A 9 32.83 13.90 -5.73
N PHE A 10 32.16 14.42 -6.77
CA PHE A 10 30.75 14.79 -6.72
C PHE A 10 29.79 13.58 -6.69
N CYS A 11 30.13 12.48 -7.35
CA CYS A 11 29.31 11.28 -7.34
C CYS A 11 29.35 10.50 -6.01
N HIS A 12 30.37 10.70 -5.16
CA HIS A 12 30.55 9.94 -3.92
C HIS A 12 30.13 10.66 -2.64
N LYS A 13 29.81 11.95 -2.68
CA LYS A 13 29.37 12.72 -1.50
C LYS A 13 28.16 13.57 -1.88
N SER A 14 27.07 13.40 -1.16
CA SER A 14 25.93 14.32 -1.20
C SER A 14 26.41 15.70 -0.74
N ILE A 15 26.76 16.59 -1.66
CA ILE A 15 27.19 17.95 -1.34
C ILE A 15 25.96 18.80 -1.16
N LEU A 16 25.72 19.20 0.08
CA LEU A 16 24.75 20.23 0.43
C LEU A 16 25.31 21.60 0.03
N TRP A 17 24.72 22.22 -1.00
CA TRP A 17 25.02 23.58 -1.42
C TRP A 17 24.25 24.59 -0.56
N ILE A 18 24.96 25.59 -0.06
CA ILE A 18 24.36 26.73 0.65
C ILE A 18 24.07 27.80 -0.41
N PRO A 19 22.84 28.33 -0.52
CA PRO A 19 22.47 29.28 -1.59
C PRO A 19 23.34 30.55 -1.69
N GLY A 20 23.97 30.96 -0.62
CA GLY A 20 24.86 32.14 -0.61
C GLY A 20 26.26 31.91 -1.19
N ALA A 21 26.69 30.67 -1.45
CA ALA A 21 28.03 30.38 -1.95
C ALA A 21 28.14 30.44 -3.48
N VAL A 22 27.04 30.39 -4.20
CA VAL A 22 26.98 30.39 -5.68
C VAL A 22 27.33 31.77 -6.27
N VAL A 23 27.07 32.84 -5.52
CA VAL A 23 27.28 34.24 -5.99
C VAL A 23 28.75 34.68 -5.90
N ALA A 24 29.63 33.97 -5.17
CA ALA A 24 31.00 34.39 -4.88
C ALA A 24 32.10 33.77 -5.79
N LEU A 25 31.73 32.90 -6.74
CA LEU A 25 32.72 32.31 -7.64
C LEU A 25 32.97 33.17 -8.90
N LYS A 26 33.53 34.37 -8.72
CA LYS A 26 34.43 34.95 -9.71
C LYS A 26 35.76 34.17 -9.59
N ILE A 27 35.98 33.26 -10.52
CA ILE A 27 37.24 32.50 -10.60
C ILE A 27 38.35 33.45 -11.02
N HIS A 28 39.18 33.86 -10.06
CA HIS A 28 40.53 34.29 -10.35
C HIS A 28 41.49 33.10 -10.13
N PRO A 29 42.41 32.85 -11.02
CA PRO A 29 43.35 31.75 -10.84
C PRO A 29 44.40 32.16 -9.80
N ALA A 30 44.64 31.23 -8.89
CA ALA A 30 45.78 31.13 -7.96
C ALA A 30 45.58 31.66 -6.52
N SER A 31 45.90 30.75 -5.65
CA SER A 31 46.55 30.82 -4.34
C SER A 31 45.69 30.88 -3.09
N HIS A 32 45.90 29.84 -2.26
CA HIS A 32 45.68 29.74 -0.82
C HIS A 32 44.28 29.88 -0.27
N ALA A 33 43.62 28.71 -0.09
CA ALA A 33 42.48 28.58 0.78
C ALA A 33 42.92 28.54 2.26
N PRO A 34 42.35 29.36 3.16
CA PRO A 34 42.71 29.33 4.57
C PRO A 34 42.04 28.13 5.27
N LYS A 35 42.78 27.46 6.13
CA LYS A 35 42.40 26.29 6.94
C LYS A 35 41.15 26.49 7.86
N ALA A 36 40.69 27.70 8.04
CA ALA A 36 39.60 28.05 8.94
C ALA A 36 38.18 27.75 8.42
N VAL A 37 37.99 27.39 7.13
CA VAL A 37 36.69 27.10 6.53
C VAL A 37 36.29 25.63 6.70
N THR A 38 37.25 24.74 6.91
CA THR A 38 37.01 23.30 7.07
C THR A 38 36.45 22.95 8.45
N ASP A 39 36.83 23.66 9.50
CA ASP A 39 36.34 23.36 10.88
C ASP A 39 34.90 23.82 11.14
N ARG A 40 34.43 24.88 10.46
CA ARG A 40 33.04 25.33 10.55
C ARG A 40 32.07 24.42 9.78
N LEU A 41 32.50 23.71 8.76
CA LEU A 41 31.69 22.75 8.02
C LEU A 41 31.46 21.44 8.80
N SER A 42 32.42 21.08 9.67
CA SER A 42 32.31 19.89 10.53
C SER A 42 31.23 20.04 11.62
N VAL A 43 31.07 21.23 12.18
CA VAL A 43 30.09 21.52 13.27
C VAL A 43 28.67 21.61 12.75
N CYS A 44 28.46 22.04 11.49
CA CYS A 44 27.12 22.05 10.88
C CYS A 44 26.59 20.65 10.50
N PHE A 45 27.48 19.65 10.40
CA PHE A 45 27.07 18.29 10.05
C PHE A 45 26.43 17.52 11.21
N CYS A 46 26.72 17.89 12.45
CA CYS A 46 26.19 17.20 13.64
C CYS A 46 24.81 17.70 14.11
N SER A 47 24.37 18.89 13.66
CA SER A 47 23.12 19.50 14.15
C SER A 47 21.93 19.41 13.18
N LEU A 48 22.06 18.72 12.03
CA LEU A 48 21.02 18.62 11.00
C LEU A 48 20.65 17.17 10.63
N GLN A 49 20.91 16.21 11.51
CA GLN A 49 20.38 14.85 11.36
C GLN A 49 19.62 14.43 12.62
N PRO A 50 18.34 14.69 12.69
CA PRO A 50 17.43 13.72 13.26
C PRO A 50 17.01 12.76 12.14
N GLU A 51 17.06 11.47 12.42
CA GLU A 51 16.38 10.40 11.70
C GLU A 51 17.03 9.87 10.40
N LEU A 52 18.22 9.33 10.54
CA LEU A 52 18.60 8.16 9.78
C LEU A 52 19.17 7.12 10.75
N PHE A 53 18.27 6.50 11.52
CA PHE A 53 18.63 5.27 12.23
C PHE A 53 18.95 4.19 11.19
N ARG A 54 20.24 4.07 10.88
CA ARG A 54 20.80 2.89 10.24
C ARG A 54 20.78 1.76 11.25
N VAL A 55 19.72 0.97 11.27
CA VAL A 55 19.81 -0.38 11.83
C VAL A 55 20.62 -1.23 10.85
N ARG A 56 21.92 -1.29 11.06
CA ARG A 56 22.77 -2.32 10.47
C ARG A 56 22.38 -3.64 11.13
N PHE A 57 21.61 -4.45 10.46
CA PHE A 57 21.44 -5.84 10.83
C PHE A 57 22.78 -6.57 10.62
N HIS A 58 23.47 -6.85 11.72
CA HIS A 58 24.70 -7.62 11.71
C HIS A 58 24.44 -9.07 11.26
N HIS A 59 25.33 -9.59 10.50
CA HIS A 59 25.46 -10.88 9.81
C HIS A 59 25.41 -12.15 10.69
N ALA A 60 24.91 -12.11 11.91
CA ALA A 60 25.11 -13.17 12.90
C ALA A 60 24.07 -14.30 12.92
N TYR A 61 23.10 -14.36 11.97
CA TYR A 61 22.00 -15.33 12.05
C TYR A 61 21.86 -16.29 10.83
N CYS A 62 22.87 -16.50 10.04
CA CYS A 62 22.79 -17.32 8.83
C CYS A 62 23.42 -18.71 8.93
N LYS A 63 23.40 -19.41 10.07
CA LYS A 63 24.01 -20.75 10.14
C LYS A 63 23.08 -21.93 10.45
N ASN A 64 21.77 -21.82 10.40
CA ASN A 64 20.91 -22.99 10.59
C ASN A 64 19.71 -23.00 9.65
N PHE A 65 19.95 -23.24 8.35
CA PHE A 65 18.91 -23.58 7.38
C PHE A 65 19.34 -24.70 6.45
N HIS A 66 19.45 -25.91 7.03
CA HIS A 66 19.33 -27.12 6.23
C HIS A 66 18.35 -28.05 6.92
N SER A 67 17.39 -28.55 6.11
CA SER A 67 16.51 -29.67 6.41
C SER A 67 15.27 -29.38 7.27
N GLU A 68 14.21 -28.86 6.65
CA GLU A 68 12.86 -29.38 6.91
C GLU A 68 12.19 -29.70 5.57
N LYS A 69 11.95 -30.99 5.37
CA LYS A 69 11.26 -31.57 4.22
C LYS A 69 9.81 -31.09 4.20
N GLY A 70 9.32 -30.90 2.97
CA GLY A 70 8.00 -30.43 2.66
C GLY A 70 6.87 -31.22 3.32
N ASN A 71 5.91 -30.50 3.81
CA ASN A 71 4.53 -30.95 3.92
C ASN A 71 3.70 -30.09 2.98
N ASP A 72 3.18 -30.73 1.98
CA ASP A 72 2.18 -30.18 1.07
C ASP A 72 0.91 -29.88 1.87
N PHE A 73 0.67 -28.60 2.13
CA PHE A 73 -0.61 -28.11 2.64
C PHE A 73 -1.52 -27.81 1.46
N HIS A 74 -2.51 -28.66 1.26
CA HIS A 74 -3.70 -28.33 0.49
C HIS A 74 -4.43 -27.14 1.12
N PRO A 75 -4.94 -26.19 0.33
CA PRO A 75 -5.82 -25.15 0.86
C PRO A 75 -7.16 -25.80 1.18
N VAL A 76 -7.41 -26.06 2.46
CA VAL A 76 -8.73 -26.41 2.95
C VAL A 76 -9.52 -25.10 3.00
N GLY A 77 -10.21 -24.79 1.92
CA GLY A 77 -11.37 -23.94 1.95
C GLY A 77 -12.49 -24.72 2.65
N GLU A 78 -12.73 -24.43 3.91
CA GLU A 78 -13.87 -25.02 4.60
C GLU A 78 -15.17 -24.58 3.90
N PRO A 79 -16.04 -25.54 3.56
CA PRO A 79 -17.35 -25.22 3.00
C PRO A 79 -18.21 -24.57 4.08
N TRP A 80 -18.94 -23.55 3.71
CA TRP A 80 -19.94 -22.81 4.51
C TRP A 80 -21.00 -23.66 5.21
N SER A 81 -20.98 -24.98 5.05
CA SER A 81 -21.84 -25.94 5.77
C SER A 81 -21.63 -25.92 7.28
N SER A 82 -20.47 -25.53 7.81
CA SER A 82 -20.23 -25.41 9.24
C SER A 82 -20.84 -24.14 9.85
N GLN A 83 -20.91 -23.03 9.11
CA GLN A 83 -21.58 -21.82 9.59
C GLN A 83 -23.11 -21.95 9.62
N ALA A 84 -23.69 -22.73 8.72
CA ALA A 84 -25.10 -23.01 8.77
C ALA A 84 -25.52 -23.89 9.97
N GLN A 85 -24.58 -24.66 10.54
CA GLN A 85 -24.82 -25.48 11.73
C GLN A 85 -24.77 -24.68 13.05
N GLU A 86 -24.06 -23.55 13.13
CA GLU A 86 -24.10 -22.67 14.31
C GLU A 86 -25.43 -21.92 14.50
N TRP A 87 -26.27 -21.91 13.48
CA TRP A 87 -27.60 -21.29 13.53
C TRP A 87 -28.61 -22.11 14.30
N ASN A 88 -28.33 -23.39 14.58
CA ASN A 88 -29.20 -24.34 15.25
C ASN A 88 -28.76 -24.57 16.71
N GLN A 89 -28.82 -23.57 17.59
CA GLN A 89 -28.83 -23.86 19.03
C GLN A 89 -30.23 -24.26 19.52
N PRO A 90 -30.35 -25.40 20.23
CA PRO A 90 -31.63 -25.93 20.60
C PRO A 90 -32.22 -25.21 21.82
N GLY A 91 -33.19 -24.40 21.58
CA GLY A 91 -33.84 -23.67 22.66
C GLY A 91 -35.25 -23.17 22.39
N GLN A 92 -36.02 -23.76 21.48
CA GLN A 92 -37.46 -23.60 21.43
C GLN A 92 -38.10 -24.69 20.57
N SER A 93 -38.99 -25.47 21.18
CA SER A 93 -39.62 -26.65 20.63
C SER A 93 -40.85 -26.33 19.77
N LEU A 94 -41.09 -27.15 18.75
CA LEU A 94 -42.38 -27.49 18.11
C LEU A 94 -43.01 -26.58 17.03
N GLN A 95 -42.27 -25.58 16.51
CA GLN A 95 -42.58 -24.95 15.21
C GLN A 95 -41.49 -25.16 14.16
N ASN A 96 -40.49 -26.02 14.45
CA ASN A 96 -39.20 -26.01 13.80
C ASN A 96 -39.05 -26.86 12.53
N GLU A 97 -39.93 -27.82 12.23
CA GLU A 97 -39.73 -28.67 11.04
C GLU A 97 -40.00 -27.88 9.74
N ASP A 98 -40.99 -27.02 9.75
CA ASP A 98 -41.34 -26.21 8.58
C ASP A 98 -40.28 -25.11 8.34
N GLU A 99 -39.81 -24.45 9.38
CA GLU A 99 -38.78 -23.44 9.27
C GLU A 99 -37.44 -24.05 8.79
N GLU A 100 -37.01 -25.18 9.35
CA GLU A 100 -35.78 -25.85 8.92
C GLU A 100 -35.84 -26.31 7.45
N MET A 101 -37.03 -26.75 7.00
CA MET A 101 -37.27 -27.11 5.60
C MET A 101 -37.15 -25.88 4.70
N LEU A 102 -37.63 -24.70 5.11
CA LEU A 102 -37.50 -23.44 4.37
C LEU A 102 -36.06 -23.00 4.28
N PHE A 103 -35.26 -23.08 5.35
CA PHE A 103 -33.82 -22.77 5.34
C PHE A 103 -33.04 -23.70 4.41
N ARG A 104 -33.32 -25.01 4.46
CA ARG A 104 -32.69 -25.98 3.54
C ARG A 104 -33.04 -25.66 2.09
N ARG A 105 -34.29 -25.37 1.77
CA ARG A 105 -34.71 -25.00 0.42
C ARG A 105 -34.00 -23.73 -0.07
N LEU A 106 -33.87 -22.73 0.79
CA LEU A 106 -33.16 -21.48 0.47
C LEU A 106 -31.70 -21.71 0.09
N SER A 107 -31.04 -22.68 0.73
CA SER A 107 -29.63 -22.98 0.46
C SER A 107 -29.36 -23.59 -0.92
N TYR A 108 -30.35 -24.15 -1.57
CA TYR A 108 -30.24 -24.76 -2.91
C TYR A 108 -30.41 -23.75 -4.06
N PHE A 109 -30.98 -22.58 -3.81
CA PHE A 109 -31.17 -21.59 -4.87
C PHE A 109 -29.83 -21.06 -5.40
N THR A 110 -29.76 -20.89 -6.70
CA THR A 110 -28.53 -20.47 -7.41
C THR A 110 -28.64 -19.10 -8.06
N SER A 111 -29.86 -18.56 -8.18
CA SER A 111 -30.12 -17.25 -8.78
C SER A 111 -30.86 -16.30 -7.84
N PHE A 112 -30.71 -15.00 -8.07
CA PHE A 112 -31.47 -13.97 -7.34
C PHE A 112 -32.96 -14.12 -7.52
N GLU A 113 -33.41 -14.47 -8.72
CA GLU A 113 -34.81 -14.60 -9.09
C GLU A 113 -35.48 -15.74 -8.32
N GLU A 114 -34.80 -16.87 -8.14
CA GLU A 114 -35.28 -18.00 -7.35
C GLU A 114 -35.53 -17.60 -5.88
N VAL A 115 -34.53 -16.88 -5.28
CA VAL A 115 -34.65 -16.41 -3.90
C VAL A 115 -35.79 -15.41 -3.76
N LEU A 116 -35.90 -14.43 -4.65
CA LEU A 116 -36.93 -13.40 -4.60
C LEU A 116 -38.34 -13.96 -4.85
N SER A 117 -38.48 -14.90 -5.80
CA SER A 117 -39.75 -15.62 -6.04
C SER A 117 -40.16 -16.41 -4.82
N PHE A 118 -39.24 -17.11 -4.20
CA PHE A 118 -39.50 -17.88 -2.98
C PHE A 118 -40.02 -16.99 -1.85
N ILE A 119 -39.36 -15.84 -1.61
CA ILE A 119 -39.78 -14.87 -0.59
C ILE A 119 -41.17 -14.31 -0.90
N SER A 120 -41.45 -14.01 -2.18
CA SER A 120 -42.73 -13.46 -2.62
C SER A 120 -43.91 -14.45 -2.45
N ALA A 121 -43.62 -15.75 -2.43
CA ALA A 121 -44.63 -16.81 -2.26
C ALA A 121 -44.97 -17.08 -0.79
N LEU A 122 -44.26 -16.47 0.16
CA LEU A 122 -44.51 -16.66 1.60
C LEU A 122 -45.53 -15.64 2.12
N ASP A 123 -46.58 -16.08 2.76
CA ASP A 123 -47.58 -15.20 3.39
C ASP A 123 -46.99 -14.40 4.56
N THR A 124 -46.09 -15.02 5.30
CA THR A 124 -45.36 -14.38 6.41
C THR A 124 -43.87 -14.66 6.29
N LEU A 125 -43.03 -13.64 6.44
CA LEU A 125 -41.57 -13.74 6.37
C LEU A 125 -40.99 -13.56 7.78
N PRO A 126 -40.59 -14.64 8.48
CA PRO A 126 -39.86 -14.53 9.76
C PRO A 126 -38.50 -13.81 9.59
N VAL A 127 -38.09 -13.02 10.61
CA VAL A 127 -36.85 -12.26 10.55
C VAL A 127 -35.61 -13.13 10.29
N PRO A 128 -35.47 -14.33 10.94
CA PRO A 128 -34.34 -15.22 10.65
C PRO A 128 -34.30 -15.69 9.20
N LEU A 129 -35.44 -16.02 8.61
CA LEU A 129 -35.52 -16.43 7.20
C LEU A 129 -35.26 -15.26 6.25
N ALA A 130 -35.73 -14.05 6.59
CA ALA A 130 -35.42 -12.84 5.84
C ALA A 130 -33.89 -12.59 5.79
N MET A 131 -33.20 -12.78 6.91
CA MET A 131 -31.74 -12.64 6.97
C MET A 131 -31.02 -13.72 6.19
N ALA A 132 -31.45 -14.97 6.30
CA ALA A 132 -30.86 -16.06 5.51
C ALA A 132 -31.04 -15.82 4.00
N ALA A 133 -32.17 -15.29 3.59
CA ALA A 133 -32.43 -14.93 2.20
C ALA A 133 -31.53 -13.78 1.73
N LEU A 134 -31.35 -12.75 2.55
CA LEU A 134 -30.41 -11.66 2.26
C LEU A 134 -28.99 -12.19 2.12
N LEU A 135 -28.53 -13.05 3.03
CA LEU A 135 -27.20 -13.67 2.96
C LEU A 135 -27.04 -14.53 1.72
N ARG A 136 -28.11 -15.25 1.32
CA ARG A 136 -28.07 -16.05 0.09
C ARG A 136 -27.93 -15.20 -1.16
N ILE A 137 -28.68 -14.11 -1.25
CA ILE A 137 -28.53 -13.11 -2.32
C ILE A 137 -27.08 -12.60 -2.37
N CYS A 138 -26.50 -12.30 -1.20
CA CYS A 138 -25.11 -11.85 -1.10
C CYS A 138 -24.11 -12.91 -1.56
N GLU A 139 -24.35 -14.17 -1.24
CA GLU A 139 -23.49 -15.29 -1.66
C GLU A 139 -23.54 -15.51 -3.17
N ILE A 140 -24.73 -15.43 -3.77
CA ILE A 140 -24.91 -15.53 -5.22
C ILE A 140 -24.12 -14.40 -5.90
N GLY A 141 -24.31 -13.13 -5.51
CA GLY A 141 -23.59 -12.00 -6.09
C GLY A 141 -22.06 -12.13 -6.01
N ARG A 142 -21.54 -12.67 -4.90
CA ARG A 142 -20.09 -12.94 -4.77
C ARG A 142 -19.60 -14.06 -5.68
N ARG A 143 -20.39 -15.12 -5.87
CA ARG A 143 -20.05 -16.23 -6.79
C ARG A 143 -19.96 -15.76 -8.23
N ASP A 144 -20.88 -14.89 -8.63
CA ASP A 144 -20.95 -14.35 -9.99
C ASP A 144 -19.90 -13.24 -10.22
N GLY A 145 -19.10 -12.91 -9.20
CA GLY A 145 -18.04 -11.89 -9.27
C GLY A 145 -18.57 -10.47 -9.31
N GLU A 146 -19.83 -10.26 -9.00
CA GLU A 146 -20.45 -8.94 -8.97
C GLU A 146 -19.98 -8.14 -7.75
N GLN A 147 -19.53 -6.93 -7.98
CA GLN A 147 -19.15 -6.00 -6.92
C GLN A 147 -20.35 -5.27 -6.32
N ARG A 148 -21.51 -5.29 -7.00
CA ARG A 148 -22.78 -4.67 -6.59
C ARG A 148 -23.94 -5.50 -7.08
N LEU A 149 -25.05 -5.46 -6.33
CA LEU A 149 -26.29 -6.07 -6.80
C LEU A 149 -26.80 -5.37 -8.06
N PRO A 150 -27.33 -6.13 -9.03
CA PRO A 150 -27.98 -5.58 -10.21
C PRO A 150 -29.14 -4.64 -9.82
N GLU A 151 -29.34 -3.55 -10.56
CA GLU A 151 -30.42 -2.58 -10.32
C GLU A 151 -31.80 -3.25 -10.27
N GLY A 152 -32.04 -4.24 -11.14
CA GLY A 152 -33.29 -5.00 -11.15
C GLY A 152 -33.59 -5.78 -9.84
N VAL A 153 -32.53 -6.16 -9.07
CA VAL A 153 -32.70 -6.77 -7.73
C VAL A 153 -33.01 -5.69 -6.71
N LEU A 154 -32.37 -4.54 -6.77
CA LEU A 154 -32.57 -3.43 -5.83
C LEU A 154 -33.99 -2.83 -5.95
N GLU A 155 -34.53 -2.76 -7.16
CA GLU A 155 -35.88 -2.25 -7.44
C GLU A 155 -36.98 -3.28 -7.17
N ASN A 156 -36.61 -4.54 -6.93
CA ASN A 156 -37.58 -5.61 -6.71
C ASN A 156 -38.33 -5.42 -5.39
N ARG A 157 -39.68 -5.48 -5.46
CA ARG A 157 -40.57 -5.30 -4.29
C ARG A 157 -40.29 -6.32 -3.17
N ALA A 158 -39.97 -7.57 -3.52
CA ALA A 158 -39.65 -8.59 -2.53
C ALA A 158 -38.34 -8.28 -1.80
N PHE A 159 -37.32 -7.77 -2.51
CA PHE A 159 -36.09 -7.33 -1.90
C PHE A 159 -36.29 -6.13 -0.97
N GLN A 160 -37.09 -5.15 -1.38
CA GLN A 160 -37.43 -4.00 -0.54
C GLN A 160 -38.19 -4.41 0.71
N ALA A 161 -39.17 -5.33 0.58
CA ALA A 161 -39.91 -5.87 1.71
C ALA A 161 -39.01 -6.65 2.68
N LEU A 162 -38.03 -7.39 2.15
CA LEU A 162 -37.02 -8.10 2.91
C LEU A 162 -36.14 -7.12 3.72
N CYS A 163 -35.68 -6.06 3.11
CA CYS A 163 -34.91 -5.01 3.79
C CYS A 163 -35.73 -4.34 4.90
N LEU A 164 -36.98 -3.97 4.62
CA LEU A 164 -37.88 -3.38 5.61
C LEU A 164 -38.17 -4.34 6.78
N ARG A 165 -38.23 -5.64 6.52
CA ARG A 165 -38.41 -6.63 7.57
C ARG A 165 -37.22 -6.71 8.51
N CYS A 166 -36.02 -6.69 7.94
CA CYS A 166 -34.76 -6.66 8.69
C CYS A 166 -34.59 -5.37 9.51
N GLU A 167 -35.08 -4.23 8.99
CA GLU A 167 -35.03 -2.94 9.66
C GLU A 167 -35.93 -2.88 10.91
N ARG A 168 -37.14 -3.44 10.83
CA ARG A 168 -38.13 -3.30 11.89
C ARG A 168 -37.74 -4.01 13.19
N ASP A 169 -37.03 -5.14 13.10
CA ASP A 169 -36.84 -5.99 14.26
C ASP A 169 -35.44 -6.66 14.31
N PRO A 170 -34.36 -5.89 14.33
CA PRO A 170 -33.01 -6.44 14.34
C PRO A 170 -32.66 -7.15 15.65
N SER A 171 -33.46 -6.97 16.73
CA SER A 171 -33.19 -7.57 18.04
C SER A 171 -33.32 -9.08 18.06
N HIS A 172 -34.14 -9.66 17.18
CA HIS A 172 -34.32 -11.11 17.04
C HIS A 172 -33.17 -11.81 16.30
N LEU A 173 -32.24 -11.06 15.68
CA LEU A 173 -31.07 -11.65 15.02
C LEU A 173 -30.10 -12.24 16.05
N THR A 174 -29.44 -13.33 15.69
CA THR A 174 -28.29 -13.80 16.45
C THR A 174 -27.10 -12.83 16.29
N ASN A 175 -26.09 -12.92 17.12
CA ASN A 175 -24.89 -12.07 16.98
C ASN A 175 -24.22 -12.28 15.61
N ALA A 176 -24.08 -13.54 15.19
CA ALA A 176 -23.58 -13.91 13.88
C ALA A 176 -24.44 -13.31 12.76
N GLY A 177 -25.78 -13.50 12.82
CA GLY A 177 -26.71 -12.99 11.82
C GLY A 177 -26.63 -11.47 11.66
N LEU A 178 -26.61 -10.74 12.76
CA LEU A 178 -26.54 -9.27 12.75
C LEU A 178 -25.25 -8.75 12.09
N VAL A 179 -24.11 -9.32 12.49
CA VAL A 179 -22.79 -8.89 11.99
C VAL A 179 -22.61 -9.27 10.52
N THR A 180 -23.04 -10.49 10.14
CA THR A 180 -22.98 -10.95 8.74
C THR A 180 -23.91 -10.15 7.83
N ALA A 181 -25.09 -9.78 8.33
CA ALA A 181 -26.02 -8.90 7.61
C ALA A 181 -25.39 -7.55 7.30
N LEU A 182 -24.81 -6.91 8.31
CA LEU A 182 -24.14 -5.63 8.15
C LEU A 182 -23.01 -5.71 7.12
N GLN A 183 -22.14 -6.72 7.23
CA GLN A 183 -21.05 -6.95 6.29
C GLN A 183 -21.55 -7.17 4.86
N SER A 184 -22.59 -7.97 4.70
CA SER A 184 -23.13 -8.31 3.39
C SER A 184 -23.79 -7.10 2.72
N LEU A 185 -24.54 -6.32 3.46
CA LEU A 185 -25.13 -5.09 2.95
C LEU A 185 -24.07 -4.09 2.49
N LEU A 186 -22.98 -3.95 3.25
CA LEU A 186 -21.88 -3.07 2.88
C LEU A 186 -21.12 -3.49 1.61
N THR A 187 -21.11 -4.79 1.33
CA THR A 187 -20.43 -5.29 0.12
C THR A 187 -21.26 -5.14 -1.14
N LEU A 188 -22.59 -5.19 -1.02
CA LEU A 188 -23.49 -5.32 -2.15
C LEU A 188 -24.37 -4.11 -2.43
N LEU A 189 -24.64 -3.32 -1.41
CA LEU A 189 -25.33 -2.06 -1.58
C LEU A 189 -24.32 -0.92 -1.74
N PRO A 190 -24.65 0.13 -2.51
CA PRO A 190 -23.87 1.36 -2.44
C PRO A 190 -23.83 1.80 -0.99
N ALA A 191 -22.65 2.01 -0.44
CA ALA A 191 -22.45 2.39 0.95
C ALA A 191 -23.11 3.77 1.22
N ASP A 192 -24.38 3.74 1.53
CA ASP A 192 -25.11 4.90 2.05
C ASP A 192 -25.17 4.80 3.58
N PRO A 193 -24.32 5.56 4.30
CA PRO A 193 -24.32 5.56 5.77
C PRO A 193 -25.64 6.03 6.37
N GLN A 194 -26.49 6.70 5.58
CA GLN A 194 -27.78 7.26 6.01
C GLN A 194 -28.96 6.31 5.76
N SER A 195 -28.72 5.13 5.19
CA SER A 195 -29.77 4.13 5.03
C SER A 195 -30.37 3.76 6.39
N SER A 196 -31.71 3.81 6.50
CA SER A 196 -32.41 3.52 7.75
C SER A 196 -32.14 2.10 8.26
N LEU A 197 -32.02 1.13 7.35
CA LEU A 197 -31.64 -0.25 7.66
C LEU A 197 -30.24 -0.32 8.27
N MET A 198 -29.27 0.37 7.68
CA MET A 198 -27.89 0.38 8.19
C MET A 198 -27.82 1.02 9.58
N LEU A 199 -28.51 2.14 9.78
CA LEU A 199 -28.57 2.82 11.08
C LEU A 199 -29.22 1.92 12.15
N SER A 200 -30.29 1.22 11.81
CA SER A 200 -30.98 0.28 12.71
C SER A 200 -30.06 -0.89 13.12
N LEU A 201 -29.37 -1.51 12.16
CA LEU A 201 -28.41 -2.58 12.43
C LEU A 201 -27.22 -2.10 13.27
N VAL A 202 -26.65 -0.93 12.97
CA VAL A 202 -25.55 -0.35 13.75
C VAL A 202 -25.99 -0.02 15.17
N ALA A 203 -27.19 0.51 15.37
CA ALA A 203 -27.75 0.79 16.70
C ALA A 203 -27.92 -0.49 17.52
N GLU A 204 -28.38 -1.60 16.89
CA GLU A 204 -28.46 -2.90 17.57
C GLU A 204 -27.06 -3.46 17.90
N CYS A 205 -26.09 -3.34 16.98
CA CYS A 205 -24.71 -3.71 17.26
C CYS A 205 -24.16 -2.93 18.47
N GLN A 206 -24.43 -1.63 18.56
CA GLN A 206 -23.99 -0.80 19.68
C GLN A 206 -24.61 -1.25 21.00
N ARG A 207 -25.91 -1.61 21.02
CA ARG A 207 -26.58 -2.15 22.21
C ARG A 207 -25.94 -3.47 22.68
N ARG A 208 -25.59 -4.36 21.76
CA ARG A 208 -24.91 -5.64 22.09
C ARG A 208 -23.49 -5.46 22.54
N LEU A 209 -22.75 -4.53 21.93
CA LEU A 209 -21.42 -4.15 22.40
C LEU A 209 -21.45 -3.66 23.85
N GLN A 210 -22.42 -2.83 24.23
CA GLN A 210 -22.57 -2.35 25.62
C GLN A 210 -22.85 -3.48 26.61
N ARG A 211 -23.50 -4.56 26.16
CA ARG A 211 -23.74 -5.76 26.98
C ARG A 211 -22.52 -6.70 27.07
N GLY A 212 -21.51 -6.53 26.25
CA GLY A 212 -20.27 -7.31 26.27
C GLY A 212 -20.38 -8.75 25.73
N ASN A 213 -21.46 -9.11 25.02
CA ASN A 213 -21.79 -10.48 24.62
C ASN A 213 -21.25 -10.90 23.25
N LEU A 214 -20.29 -10.17 22.66
CA LEU A 214 -19.73 -10.49 21.36
C LEU A 214 -18.41 -11.27 21.49
N GLU A 215 -18.26 -12.31 20.69
CA GLU A 215 -17.02 -13.07 20.54
C GLU A 215 -16.01 -12.30 19.68
N VAL A 216 -14.74 -12.71 19.72
CA VAL A 216 -13.65 -12.05 19.00
C VAL A 216 -13.92 -12.01 17.49
N HIS A 217 -14.37 -13.13 16.91
CA HIS A 217 -14.73 -13.21 15.50
C HIS A 217 -15.78 -12.15 15.10
N HIS A 218 -16.89 -12.07 15.87
CA HIS A 218 -17.94 -11.08 15.61
C HIS A 218 -17.46 -9.64 15.77
N LEU A 219 -16.58 -9.39 16.76
CA LEU A 219 -15.96 -8.07 16.95
C LEU A 219 -15.07 -7.68 15.77
N CYS A 220 -14.32 -8.63 15.21
CA CYS A 220 -13.48 -8.39 14.05
C CYS A 220 -14.31 -8.05 12.79
N VAL A 221 -15.33 -8.86 12.48
CA VAL A 221 -16.19 -8.62 11.32
C VAL A 221 -16.96 -7.30 11.47
N LEU A 222 -17.50 -7.04 12.66
CA LEU A 222 -18.18 -5.78 12.96
C LEU A 222 -17.24 -4.58 12.83
N GLY A 223 -16.05 -4.68 13.39
CA GLY A 223 -15.06 -3.61 13.34
C GLY A 223 -14.63 -3.26 11.91
N GLU A 224 -14.37 -4.26 11.07
CA GLU A 224 -14.08 -4.05 9.65
C GLU A 224 -15.26 -3.42 8.91
N SER A 225 -16.47 -3.86 9.18
CA SER A 225 -17.68 -3.31 8.58
C SER A 225 -17.89 -1.85 8.96
N LEU A 226 -17.74 -1.50 10.23
CA LEU A 226 -17.84 -0.11 10.71
C LEU A 226 -16.72 0.78 10.16
N ALA A 227 -15.49 0.24 10.06
CA ALA A 227 -14.37 0.95 9.47
C ALA A 227 -14.63 1.31 7.99
N MET A 228 -15.29 0.42 7.24
CA MET A 228 -15.69 0.69 5.86
C MET A 228 -16.84 1.71 5.76
N LEU A 229 -17.81 1.66 6.68
CA LEU A 229 -19.02 2.49 6.63
C LEU A 229 -18.76 3.94 7.06
N GLN A 230 -18.08 4.16 8.17
CA GLN A 230 -17.94 5.47 8.83
C GLN A 230 -16.48 5.90 9.04
N GLY A 231 -15.53 5.00 8.85
CA GLY A 231 -14.11 5.28 9.06
C GLY A 231 -13.76 5.63 10.51
N ALA A 232 -12.74 6.46 10.70
CA ALA A 232 -12.16 6.80 12.01
C ALA A 232 -13.14 7.54 12.96
N SER A 233 -14.14 8.25 12.43
CA SER A 233 -15.08 9.03 13.23
C SER A 233 -16.15 8.20 13.95
N CYS A 234 -16.18 6.87 13.74
CA CYS A 234 -17.18 5.98 14.27
C CYS A 234 -16.98 5.70 15.77
N GLU A 235 -17.85 6.23 16.63
CA GLU A 235 -17.80 5.95 18.08
C GLU A 235 -18.05 4.47 18.40
N THR A 236 -18.87 3.80 17.61
CA THR A 236 -19.12 2.36 17.78
C THR A 236 -17.85 1.55 17.49
N LEU A 237 -17.03 1.98 16.53
CA LEU A 237 -15.73 1.35 16.25
C LEU A 237 -14.77 1.46 17.45
N LYS A 238 -14.77 2.59 18.15
CA LYS A 238 -13.98 2.76 19.38
C LYS A 238 -14.43 1.80 20.49
N LEU A 239 -15.74 1.49 20.57
CA LEU A 239 -16.25 0.49 21.51
C LEU A 239 -15.77 -0.92 21.14
N VAL A 240 -15.76 -1.25 19.85
CA VAL A 240 -15.22 -2.54 19.35
C VAL A 240 -13.74 -2.67 19.76
N VAL A 241 -12.93 -1.65 19.52
CA VAL A 241 -11.51 -1.65 19.90
C VAL A 241 -11.34 -1.87 21.42
N ARG A 242 -12.12 -1.19 22.25
CA ARG A 242 -12.07 -1.38 23.72
C ARG A 242 -12.43 -2.81 24.13
N GLN A 243 -13.42 -3.43 23.48
CA GLN A 243 -13.76 -4.82 23.75
C GLN A 243 -12.68 -5.80 23.28
N LEU A 244 -12.09 -5.59 22.11
CA LEU A 244 -10.95 -6.38 21.64
C LEU A 244 -9.77 -6.31 22.62
N GLN A 245 -9.50 -5.15 23.20
CA GLN A 245 -8.46 -4.95 24.20
C GLN A 245 -8.73 -5.72 25.51
N SER A 246 -9.99 -5.95 25.85
CA SER A 246 -10.35 -6.70 27.06
C SER A 246 -10.22 -8.22 26.89
N LYS A 247 -10.05 -8.70 25.67
CA LYS A 247 -9.88 -10.13 25.37
C LYS A 247 -8.40 -10.53 25.40
N SER A 248 -8.13 -11.79 25.73
CA SER A 248 -6.77 -12.33 25.66
C SER A 248 -6.33 -12.50 24.20
N VAL A 249 -5.23 -11.87 23.81
CA VAL A 249 -4.69 -11.94 22.43
C VAL A 249 -4.31 -13.39 22.05
N GLU A 250 -3.99 -14.23 23.02
CA GLU A 250 -3.61 -15.63 22.80
C GLU A 250 -4.76 -16.50 22.26
N THR A 251 -6.01 -16.02 22.40
CA THR A 251 -7.19 -16.73 21.88
C THR A 251 -7.52 -16.35 20.44
N PHE A 252 -6.80 -15.39 19.84
CA PHE A 252 -7.13 -14.89 18.50
C PHE A 252 -6.61 -15.83 17.42
N ALA A 253 -7.47 -16.14 16.46
CA ALA A 253 -7.10 -16.85 15.24
C ALA A 253 -6.23 -15.97 14.32
N PRO A 254 -5.45 -16.55 13.39
CA PRO A 254 -4.60 -15.79 12.46
C PRO A 254 -5.36 -14.73 11.64
N GLU A 255 -6.56 -15.04 11.20
CA GLU A 255 -7.44 -14.12 10.46
C GLU A 255 -7.92 -12.97 11.37
N GLU A 256 -8.27 -13.27 12.62
CA GLU A 256 -8.71 -12.28 13.60
C GLU A 256 -7.59 -11.29 13.95
N ILE A 257 -6.35 -11.77 14.09
CA ILE A 257 -5.17 -10.90 14.26
C ILE A 257 -5.05 -9.93 13.09
N THR A 258 -5.18 -10.44 11.86
CA THR A 258 -5.13 -9.60 10.65
C THR A 258 -6.25 -8.54 10.66
N SER A 259 -7.46 -8.94 11.05
CA SER A 259 -8.61 -8.04 11.17
C SER A 259 -8.39 -6.98 12.25
N VAL A 260 -7.83 -7.35 13.40
CA VAL A 260 -7.50 -6.39 14.47
C VAL A 260 -6.51 -5.34 13.98
N TYR A 261 -5.45 -5.72 13.27
CA TYR A 261 -4.53 -4.74 12.66
C TYR A 261 -5.24 -3.82 11.67
N ARG A 262 -6.14 -4.35 10.83
CA ARG A 262 -6.93 -3.56 9.88
C ARG A 262 -7.89 -2.58 10.57
N ILE A 263 -8.47 -2.97 11.69
CA ILE A 263 -9.34 -2.11 12.48
C ILE A 263 -8.51 -0.98 13.12
N LEU A 264 -7.40 -1.32 13.77
CA LEU A 264 -6.56 -0.35 14.46
C LEU A 264 -5.96 0.70 13.51
N GLN A 265 -5.58 0.32 12.28
CA GLN A 265 -5.02 1.26 11.31
C GLN A 265 -6.00 2.37 10.88
N VAL A 266 -7.31 2.15 11.04
CA VAL A 266 -8.33 3.17 10.73
C VAL A 266 -8.42 4.24 11.82
N CYS A 267 -7.97 3.94 13.04
CA CYS A 267 -8.00 4.86 14.20
C CYS A 267 -6.60 5.26 14.67
N PRO A 268 -5.73 5.85 13.83
CA PRO A 268 -4.34 6.16 14.18
C PRO A 268 -4.22 7.22 15.28
N GLU A 269 -5.21 8.09 15.44
CA GLU A 269 -5.20 9.17 16.45
C GLU A 269 -5.25 8.65 17.90
N GLU A 270 -5.64 7.41 18.11
CA GLU A 270 -5.73 6.77 19.42
C GLU A 270 -4.59 5.76 19.70
N VAL A 271 -3.56 5.71 18.82
CA VAL A 271 -2.45 4.73 18.93
C VAL A 271 -1.78 4.77 20.30
N ASP A 272 -1.54 5.95 20.84
CA ASP A 272 -0.90 6.10 22.17
C ASP A 272 -1.71 5.42 23.28
N LYS A 273 -3.04 5.48 23.20
CA LYS A 273 -3.93 4.82 24.17
C LYS A 273 -3.92 3.29 24.05
N HIS A 274 -3.54 2.78 22.88
CA HIS A 274 -3.58 1.37 22.55
C HIS A 274 -2.19 0.73 22.46
N GLN A 275 -1.11 1.48 22.78
CA GLN A 275 0.27 1.01 22.59
C GLN A 275 0.58 -0.27 23.40
N MET A 276 0.06 -0.41 24.61
CA MET A 276 0.22 -1.64 25.41
C MET A 276 -0.40 -2.86 24.70
N PHE A 277 -1.62 -2.68 24.17
CA PHE A 277 -2.29 -3.74 23.42
C PHE A 277 -1.55 -4.07 22.12
N LEU A 278 -1.09 -3.06 21.38
CA LEU A 278 -0.28 -3.25 20.18
C LEU A 278 1.03 -4.00 20.47
N ASN A 279 1.70 -3.70 21.57
CA ASN A 279 2.91 -4.42 21.96
C ASN A 279 2.63 -5.90 22.22
N THR A 280 1.54 -6.20 22.92
CA THR A 280 1.11 -7.59 23.18
C THR A 280 0.73 -8.28 21.89
N LEU A 281 -0.04 -7.62 21.02
CA LEU A 281 -0.43 -8.13 19.71
C LEU A 281 0.79 -8.38 18.81
N ASN A 282 1.75 -7.45 18.75
CA ASN A 282 2.98 -7.59 17.98
C ASN A 282 3.80 -8.81 18.45
N ASN A 283 3.93 -8.99 19.77
CA ASN A 283 4.68 -10.11 20.34
C ASN A 283 4.00 -11.46 20.04
N PHE A 284 2.69 -11.54 20.24
CA PHE A 284 1.95 -12.76 19.95
C PHE A 284 1.94 -13.09 18.44
N SER A 285 1.80 -12.08 17.60
CA SER A 285 1.80 -12.23 16.14
C SER A 285 3.06 -12.92 15.61
N ILE A 286 4.20 -12.83 16.31
CA ILE A 286 5.43 -13.54 15.92
C ILE A 286 5.18 -15.05 15.83
N SER A 287 4.42 -15.63 16.76
CA SER A 287 4.10 -17.06 16.76
C SER A 287 3.12 -17.43 15.63
N VAL A 288 2.28 -16.50 15.22
CA VAL A 288 1.20 -16.69 14.25
C VAL A 288 1.64 -16.47 12.78
N VAL A 289 2.74 -15.75 12.56
CA VAL A 289 3.26 -15.48 11.17
C VAL A 289 3.31 -16.72 10.28
N PRO A 290 3.70 -17.93 10.74
CA PRO A 290 3.72 -19.14 9.90
C PRO A 290 2.38 -19.52 9.27
N TYR A 291 1.29 -19.11 9.88
CA TYR A 291 -0.09 -19.46 9.51
C TYR A 291 -0.77 -18.35 8.70
N LEU A 292 -0.12 -17.19 8.52
CA LEU A 292 -0.67 -16.08 7.77
C LEU A 292 -0.60 -16.34 6.25
N SER A 293 -1.67 -16.01 5.55
CA SER A 293 -1.72 -15.99 4.10
C SER A 293 -0.87 -14.82 3.54
N PRO A 294 -0.45 -14.85 2.26
CA PRO A 294 0.22 -13.73 1.61
C PRO A 294 -0.57 -12.42 1.77
N LYS A 295 -1.88 -12.47 1.55
CA LYS A 295 -2.79 -11.33 1.73
C LYS A 295 -2.75 -10.79 3.16
N SER A 296 -2.82 -11.67 4.16
CA SER A 296 -2.75 -11.30 5.58
C SER A 296 -1.42 -10.63 5.93
N ILE A 297 -0.30 -11.17 5.42
CA ILE A 297 1.04 -10.57 5.62
C ILE A 297 1.08 -9.14 5.06
N SER A 298 0.57 -8.93 3.84
CA SER A 298 0.55 -7.59 3.23
C SER A 298 -0.30 -6.60 4.06
N HIS A 299 -1.44 -7.06 4.60
CA HIS A 299 -2.31 -6.24 5.45
C HIS A 299 -1.65 -5.90 6.79
N VAL A 300 -1.02 -6.87 7.46
CA VAL A 300 -0.30 -6.63 8.71
C VAL A 300 0.84 -5.64 8.50
N LEU A 301 1.63 -5.80 7.44
CA LEU A 301 2.70 -4.85 7.11
C LEU A 301 2.17 -3.44 6.85
N THR A 302 1.07 -3.31 6.11
CA THR A 302 0.42 -2.01 5.85
C THR A 302 -0.08 -1.37 7.14
N ALA A 303 -0.69 -2.16 8.02
CA ALA A 303 -1.17 -1.67 9.31
C ALA A 303 -0.02 -1.23 10.23
N LEU A 304 1.08 -1.99 10.29
CA LEU A 304 2.27 -1.60 11.05
C LEU A 304 2.85 -0.26 10.57
N VAL A 305 2.81 0.02 9.25
CA VAL A 305 3.21 1.33 8.70
C VAL A 305 2.26 2.42 9.15
N ALA A 306 0.95 2.21 9.00
CA ALA A 306 -0.06 3.20 9.36
C ALA A 306 -0.08 3.54 10.86
N LEU A 307 0.28 2.56 11.70
CA LEU A 307 0.36 2.68 13.15
C LEU A 307 1.76 3.07 13.67
N ASP A 308 2.69 3.37 12.77
CA ASP A 308 4.10 3.73 13.08
C ASP A 308 4.80 2.76 14.05
N GLN A 309 4.58 1.45 13.87
CA GLN A 309 5.12 0.43 14.77
C GLN A 309 6.61 0.12 14.47
N THR A 310 7.46 1.14 14.52
CA THR A 310 8.91 1.02 14.25
C THR A 310 9.63 0.14 15.25
N HIS A 311 9.06 -0.05 16.44
CA HIS A 311 9.62 -0.88 17.51
C HIS A 311 9.31 -2.38 17.36
N ALA A 312 8.40 -2.77 16.46
CA ALA A 312 8.02 -4.18 16.24
C ALA A 312 9.06 -4.96 15.40
N LEU A 313 10.36 -4.71 15.63
CA LEU A 313 11.46 -5.30 14.85
C LEU A 313 11.44 -6.83 14.80
N PRO A 314 11.20 -7.58 15.90
CA PRO A 314 11.15 -9.04 15.84
C PRO A 314 10.05 -9.57 14.90
N LEU A 315 8.87 -8.94 14.94
CA LEU A 315 7.75 -9.26 14.03
C LEU A 315 8.12 -8.95 12.59
N LEU A 316 8.69 -7.77 12.31
CA LEU A 316 9.12 -7.37 10.96
C LEU A 316 10.14 -8.33 10.36
N ILE A 317 11.13 -8.76 11.16
CA ILE A 317 12.13 -9.76 10.73
C ILE A 317 11.45 -11.08 10.40
N LYS A 318 10.52 -11.53 11.24
CA LYS A 318 9.78 -12.79 11.00
C LYS A 318 8.92 -12.68 9.75
N LEU A 319 8.15 -11.62 9.59
CA LEU A 319 7.35 -11.35 8.37
C LEU A 319 8.25 -11.32 7.13
N GLY A 320 9.40 -10.64 7.18
CA GLY A 320 10.36 -10.57 6.07
C GLY A 320 10.80 -11.95 5.57
N LYS A 321 11.08 -12.88 6.48
CA LYS A 321 11.44 -14.27 6.11
C LYS A 321 10.32 -15.00 5.37
N TYR A 322 9.06 -14.77 5.74
CA TYR A 322 7.92 -15.40 5.08
C TYR A 322 7.58 -14.72 3.76
N VAL A 323 7.74 -13.41 3.68
CA VAL A 323 7.60 -12.64 2.43
C VAL A 323 8.49 -13.22 1.33
N VAL A 324 9.75 -13.57 1.61
CA VAL A 324 10.67 -14.19 0.64
C VAL A 324 10.05 -15.43 0.00
N ARG A 325 9.38 -16.27 0.78
CA ARG A 325 8.74 -17.51 0.29
C ARG A 325 7.48 -17.24 -0.53
N TYR A 326 6.82 -16.12 -0.27
CA TYR A 326 5.52 -15.79 -0.86
C TYR A 326 5.58 -14.80 -2.03
N ILE A 327 6.76 -14.26 -2.39
CA ILE A 327 6.89 -13.32 -3.51
C ILE A 327 6.12 -13.76 -4.77
N PRO A 328 6.23 -15.03 -5.25
CA PRO A 328 5.51 -15.46 -6.46
C PRO A 328 3.98 -15.58 -6.28
N ARG A 329 3.51 -15.58 -5.03
CA ARG A 329 2.08 -15.76 -4.70
C ARG A 329 1.37 -14.44 -4.38
N PHE A 330 2.11 -13.34 -4.21
CA PHE A 330 1.50 -12.03 -4.01
C PHE A 330 0.83 -11.54 -5.29
N THR A 331 -0.32 -10.95 -5.14
CA THR A 331 -0.89 -10.10 -6.19
C THR A 331 -0.04 -8.85 -6.37
N ASN A 332 -0.19 -8.17 -7.50
CA ASN A 332 0.53 -6.93 -7.78
C ASN A 332 0.35 -5.88 -6.68
N GLU A 333 -0.87 -5.75 -6.17
CA GLU A 333 -1.19 -4.80 -5.10
C GLU A 333 -0.57 -5.20 -3.75
N GLU A 334 -0.61 -6.48 -3.40
CA GLU A 334 0.02 -6.98 -2.18
C GLU A 334 1.53 -6.80 -2.21
N LEU A 335 2.18 -7.10 -3.34
CA LEU A 335 3.63 -6.91 -3.49
C LEU A 335 4.02 -5.43 -3.36
N ARG A 336 3.24 -4.51 -3.92
CA ARG A 336 3.45 -3.07 -3.76
C ARG A 336 3.40 -2.66 -2.29
N LYS A 337 2.38 -3.09 -1.54
CA LYS A 337 2.25 -2.82 -0.09
C LYS A 337 3.43 -3.36 0.71
N VAL A 338 3.91 -4.56 0.38
CA VAL A 338 5.11 -5.14 1.00
C VAL A 338 6.35 -4.28 0.74
N LEU A 339 6.57 -3.87 -0.52
CA LEU A 339 7.70 -3.02 -0.90
C LEU A 339 7.65 -1.65 -0.19
N GLU A 340 6.47 -1.03 -0.12
CA GLU A 340 6.26 0.23 0.60
C GLU A 340 6.59 0.09 2.09
N ALA A 341 6.12 -0.98 2.73
CA ALA A 341 6.42 -1.26 4.14
C ALA A 341 7.92 -1.48 4.37
N PHE A 342 8.60 -2.23 3.50
CA PHE A 342 10.05 -2.46 3.63
C PHE A 342 10.87 -1.18 3.39
N VAL A 343 10.39 -0.30 2.53
CA VAL A 343 10.96 1.03 2.38
C VAL A 343 10.80 1.84 3.67
N TYR A 344 9.59 1.84 4.24
CA TYR A 344 9.26 2.59 5.45
C TYR A 344 10.10 2.15 6.64
N PHE A 345 10.11 0.86 6.95
CA PHE A 345 10.87 0.30 8.07
C PHE A 345 12.38 0.19 7.81
N GLY A 346 12.83 0.57 6.64
CA GLY A 346 14.23 0.43 6.31
C GLY A 346 14.69 -1.01 6.12
N HIS A 347 13.78 -1.98 6.01
CA HIS A 347 14.13 -3.39 5.83
C HIS A 347 14.82 -3.63 4.49
N SER A 348 15.97 -4.31 4.53
CA SER A 348 16.66 -4.81 3.34
C SER A 348 17.35 -6.12 3.69
N ASP A 349 17.00 -7.15 2.96
CA ASP A 349 17.57 -8.48 3.10
C ASP A 349 18.04 -8.99 1.75
N ARG A 350 19.17 -9.69 1.74
CA ARG A 350 19.73 -10.27 0.53
C ARG A 350 18.81 -11.31 -0.08
N PHE A 351 18.24 -12.18 0.72
CA PHE A 351 17.32 -13.23 0.25
C PHE A 351 16.05 -12.64 -0.36
N PHE A 352 15.54 -11.55 0.21
CA PHE A 352 14.42 -10.84 -0.39
C PHE A 352 14.80 -10.25 -1.75
N THR A 353 15.97 -9.64 -1.86
CA THR A 353 16.44 -9.08 -3.14
C THR A 353 16.61 -10.16 -4.20
N GLU A 354 17.23 -11.30 -3.85
CA GLU A 354 17.42 -12.44 -4.76
C GLU A 354 16.06 -13.03 -5.22
N ALA A 355 15.11 -13.18 -4.31
CA ALA A 355 13.77 -13.66 -4.65
C ALA A 355 12.99 -12.66 -5.53
N LEU A 356 13.17 -11.36 -5.29
CA LEU A 356 12.58 -10.30 -6.10
C LEU A 356 13.20 -10.28 -7.51
N GLU A 357 14.52 -10.47 -7.64
CA GLU A 357 15.22 -10.61 -8.92
C GLU A 357 14.66 -11.79 -9.74
N GLN A 358 14.50 -12.94 -9.11
CA GLN A 358 13.92 -14.12 -9.76
C GLN A 358 12.49 -13.86 -10.22
N HIS A 359 11.67 -13.26 -9.37
CA HIS A 359 10.28 -12.96 -9.69
C HIS A 359 10.14 -11.96 -10.84
N VAL A 360 10.87 -10.85 -10.79
CA VAL A 360 10.87 -9.82 -11.84
C VAL A 360 11.37 -10.42 -13.17
N SER A 361 12.43 -11.21 -13.13
CA SER A 361 12.97 -11.87 -14.33
C SER A 361 12.01 -12.90 -14.93
N ALA A 362 11.26 -13.62 -14.09
CA ALA A 362 10.27 -14.59 -14.54
C ALA A 362 9.04 -13.93 -15.20
N LEU A 363 8.61 -12.79 -14.69
CA LEU A 363 7.48 -12.03 -15.25
C LEU A 363 7.85 -11.24 -16.51
N CYS A 364 9.09 -10.76 -16.61
CA CYS A 364 9.62 -10.01 -17.73
C CYS A 364 8.58 -9.02 -18.31
N PHE A 365 8.11 -9.24 -19.54
CA PHE A 365 7.17 -8.37 -20.24
C PHE A 365 5.74 -8.37 -19.67
N SER A 366 5.39 -9.31 -18.80
CA SER A 366 4.08 -9.35 -18.14
C SER A 366 4.04 -8.58 -16.82
N LEU A 367 5.17 -8.02 -16.37
CA LEU A 367 5.25 -7.24 -15.14
C LEU A 367 4.41 -5.96 -15.27
N ASP A 368 3.54 -5.74 -14.29
CA ASP A 368 2.73 -4.52 -14.20
C ASP A 368 3.62 -3.28 -14.01
N PRO A 369 3.41 -2.20 -14.78
CA PRO A 369 4.22 -0.98 -14.65
C PRO A 369 4.22 -0.35 -13.26
N ALA A 370 3.13 -0.46 -12.50
CA ALA A 370 3.05 0.07 -11.15
C ALA A 370 3.89 -0.76 -10.18
N VAL A 371 3.95 -2.09 -10.38
CA VAL A 371 4.86 -2.96 -9.62
C VAL A 371 6.31 -2.67 -9.97
N ALA A 372 6.61 -2.51 -11.26
CA ALA A 372 7.95 -2.13 -11.72
C ALA A 372 8.42 -0.81 -11.08
N SER A 373 7.55 0.22 -11.04
CA SER A 373 7.84 1.49 -10.34
C SER A 373 8.12 1.29 -8.85
N SER A 374 7.34 0.44 -8.16
CA SER A 374 7.55 0.16 -6.73
C SER A 374 8.85 -0.60 -6.47
N VAL A 375 9.19 -1.57 -7.33
CA VAL A 375 10.46 -2.31 -7.27
C VAL A 375 11.64 -1.37 -7.48
N MET A 376 11.59 -0.53 -8.51
CA MET A 376 12.63 0.47 -8.79
C MET A 376 12.75 1.49 -7.65
N GLY A 377 11.62 1.92 -7.09
CA GLY A 377 11.56 2.78 -5.92
C GLY A 377 12.22 2.16 -4.68
N TYR A 378 11.96 0.87 -4.42
CA TYR A 378 12.62 0.10 -3.36
C TYR A 378 14.13 0.03 -3.58
N CYS A 379 14.59 -0.39 -4.77
CA CYS A 379 16.00 -0.47 -5.13
C CYS A 379 16.70 0.89 -4.95
N SER A 380 16.08 1.97 -5.42
CA SER A 380 16.60 3.33 -5.32
C SER A 380 16.75 3.79 -3.87
N ARG A 381 15.71 3.62 -3.04
CA ARG A 381 15.72 4.06 -1.64
C ARG A 381 16.66 3.23 -0.77
N LYS A 382 16.77 1.94 -1.04
CA LYS A 382 17.66 1.02 -0.32
C LYS A 382 19.09 1.01 -0.87
N ARG A 383 19.33 1.73 -1.98
CA ARG A 383 20.62 1.76 -2.70
C ARG A 383 21.09 0.37 -3.13
N ILE A 384 20.16 -0.45 -3.58
CA ILE A 384 20.41 -1.81 -4.07
C ILE A 384 20.51 -1.75 -5.59
N LEU A 385 21.70 -2.02 -6.12
CA LEU A 385 21.91 -2.18 -7.55
C LEU A 385 21.78 -3.67 -7.92
N SER A 386 20.61 -4.04 -8.43
CA SER A 386 20.35 -5.36 -9.01
C SER A 386 20.35 -5.23 -10.53
N LYS A 387 21.41 -5.67 -11.19
CA LYS A 387 21.48 -5.64 -12.65
C LYS A 387 20.31 -6.37 -13.32
N PRO A 388 19.93 -7.61 -12.90
CA PRO A 388 18.80 -8.32 -13.50
C PRO A 388 17.50 -7.52 -13.46
N ILE A 389 17.17 -6.89 -12.32
CA ILE A 389 15.96 -6.06 -12.19
C ILE A 389 16.03 -4.86 -13.15
N PHE A 390 17.17 -4.15 -13.16
CA PHE A 390 17.33 -2.94 -13.97
C PHE A 390 17.28 -3.25 -15.46
N ASP A 391 17.90 -4.36 -15.89
CA ASP A 391 17.87 -4.79 -17.29
C ASP A 391 16.45 -5.13 -17.74
N VAL A 392 15.70 -5.93 -16.97
CA VAL A 392 14.30 -6.24 -17.26
C VAL A 392 13.43 -4.98 -17.31
N VAL A 393 13.59 -4.08 -16.35
CA VAL A 393 12.80 -2.82 -16.34
C VAL A 393 13.16 -1.96 -17.55
N SER A 394 14.41 -1.90 -17.97
CA SER A 394 14.81 -1.17 -19.16
C SER A 394 14.15 -1.71 -20.44
N GLU A 395 14.03 -3.05 -20.56
CA GLU A 395 13.30 -3.68 -21.67
C GLU A 395 11.78 -3.39 -21.61
N ILE A 396 11.17 -3.43 -20.43
CA ILE A 396 9.76 -3.07 -20.25
C ILE A 396 9.50 -1.63 -20.74
N VAL A 397 10.35 -0.68 -20.34
CA VAL A 397 10.21 0.72 -20.78
C VAL A 397 10.33 0.83 -22.30
N VAL A 398 11.26 0.11 -22.93
CA VAL A 398 11.43 0.13 -24.39
C VAL A 398 10.25 -0.49 -25.11
N CYS A 399 9.70 -1.61 -24.61
CA CYS A 399 8.64 -2.36 -25.28
C CYS A 399 7.23 -1.80 -25.02
N GLN A 400 6.99 -1.26 -23.82
CA GLN A 400 5.65 -0.84 -23.38
C GLN A 400 5.52 0.67 -23.17
N TRP A 401 6.41 1.47 -23.72
CA TRP A 401 6.47 2.92 -23.48
C TRP A 401 5.14 3.65 -23.77
N ASP A 402 4.34 3.15 -24.72
CA ASP A 402 3.04 3.70 -25.08
C ASP A 402 2.00 3.63 -23.96
N ARG A 403 2.11 2.60 -23.12
CA ARG A 403 1.20 2.33 -22.01
C ARG A 403 1.60 3.05 -20.72
N LEU A 404 2.82 3.61 -20.67
CA LEU A 404 3.35 4.26 -19.50
C LEU A 404 2.88 5.72 -19.42
N SER A 405 2.43 6.13 -18.24
CA SER A 405 2.19 7.53 -17.94
C SER A 405 3.52 8.28 -17.79
N PRO A 406 3.54 9.62 -17.99
CA PRO A 406 4.73 10.43 -17.73
C PRO A 406 5.31 10.25 -16.33
N SER A 407 4.47 10.10 -15.32
CA SER A 407 4.90 9.85 -13.94
C SER A 407 5.62 8.52 -13.80
N GLN A 408 5.05 7.45 -14.35
CA GLN A 408 5.66 6.12 -14.32
C GLN A 408 7.02 6.10 -15.04
N ILE A 409 7.13 6.75 -16.20
CA ILE A 409 8.42 6.86 -16.91
C ILE A 409 9.47 7.54 -16.02
N ALA A 410 9.12 8.64 -15.36
CA ALA A 410 10.04 9.32 -14.46
C ALA A 410 10.46 8.42 -13.29
N GLU A 411 9.52 7.71 -12.68
CA GLU A 411 9.77 6.77 -11.57
C GLU A 411 10.67 5.60 -11.97
N LEU A 412 10.46 5.07 -13.18
CA LEU A 412 11.25 3.94 -13.69
C LEU A 412 12.67 4.35 -14.07
N ILE A 413 12.88 5.56 -14.59
CA ILE A 413 14.19 6.01 -15.08
C ILE A 413 15.03 6.66 -13.98
N GLU A 414 14.43 7.33 -13.00
CA GLU A 414 15.16 8.00 -11.92
C GLU A 414 16.16 7.09 -11.19
N PRO A 415 15.87 5.81 -10.88
CA PRO A 415 16.82 4.92 -10.20
C PRO A 415 18.09 4.63 -10.99
N PHE A 416 18.05 4.61 -12.32
CA PHE A 416 19.24 4.41 -13.15
C PHE A 416 20.28 5.48 -12.88
N GLY A 417 19.86 6.75 -12.86
CA GLY A 417 20.76 7.85 -12.51
C GLY A 417 21.23 7.82 -11.07
N LYS A 418 20.32 7.57 -10.12
CA LYS A 418 20.67 7.55 -8.69
C LYS A 418 21.66 6.45 -8.30
N LEU A 419 21.60 5.30 -8.97
CA LEU A 419 22.48 4.17 -8.73
C LEU A 419 23.64 4.09 -9.73
N ASN A 420 23.73 5.05 -10.63
CA ASN A 420 24.77 5.15 -11.66
C ASN A 420 24.88 3.86 -12.50
N TYR A 421 23.75 3.39 -13.03
CA TYR A 421 23.69 2.20 -13.84
C TYR A 421 23.19 2.51 -15.26
N VAL A 422 23.93 2.04 -16.25
CA VAL A 422 23.61 2.13 -17.67
C VAL A 422 23.28 0.72 -18.18
N PRO A 423 22.03 0.44 -18.57
CA PRO A 423 21.65 -0.89 -19.03
C PRO A 423 22.23 -1.18 -20.44
N PRO A 424 22.32 -2.46 -20.84
CA PRO A 424 22.85 -2.85 -22.16
C PRO A 424 22.11 -2.20 -23.34
N ASN A 425 20.78 -2.02 -23.20
CA ASN A 425 19.92 -1.40 -24.23
C ASN A 425 19.79 0.14 -24.07
N ALA A 426 20.68 0.80 -23.33
CA ALA A 426 20.63 2.23 -23.05
C ALA A 426 20.38 3.12 -24.29
N PRO A 427 20.96 2.88 -25.48
CA PRO A 427 20.67 3.71 -26.65
C PRO A 427 19.19 3.68 -27.07
N ALA A 428 18.55 2.51 -27.00
CA ALA A 428 17.12 2.35 -27.30
C ALA A 428 16.26 2.98 -26.21
N LEU A 429 16.60 2.73 -24.95
CA LEU A 429 15.90 3.26 -23.77
C LEU A 429 15.86 4.79 -23.80
N PHE A 430 17.00 5.45 -23.89
CA PHE A 430 17.07 6.92 -23.82
C PHE A 430 16.50 7.61 -25.07
N ARG A 431 16.57 6.98 -26.23
CA ARG A 431 15.85 7.47 -27.42
C ARG A 431 14.33 7.47 -27.21
N LYS A 432 13.78 6.42 -26.57
CA LYS A 432 12.35 6.39 -26.22
C LYS A 432 11.99 7.47 -25.18
N VAL A 433 12.81 7.62 -24.14
CA VAL A 433 12.62 8.68 -23.13
C VAL A 433 12.64 10.06 -23.78
N GLU A 434 13.58 10.35 -24.68
CA GLU A 434 13.66 11.61 -25.39
C GLU A 434 12.42 11.86 -26.27
N ASN A 435 11.97 10.85 -27.03
CA ASN A 435 10.76 10.94 -27.83
C ASN A 435 9.52 11.30 -27.00
N VAL A 436 9.35 10.66 -25.82
CA VAL A 436 8.26 10.99 -24.89
C VAL A 436 8.38 12.40 -24.34
N LEU A 437 9.58 12.82 -23.98
CA LEU A 437 9.83 14.19 -23.50
C LEU A 437 9.51 15.22 -24.59
N CYS A 438 9.89 14.95 -25.86
CA CYS A 438 9.53 15.84 -26.98
C CYS A 438 8.02 15.94 -27.19
N ALA A 439 7.30 14.81 -27.10
CA ALA A 439 5.88 14.75 -27.36
C ALA A 439 5.01 15.21 -26.17
N ARG A 440 5.41 14.92 -24.94
CA ARG A 440 4.56 15.02 -23.75
C ARG A 440 5.17 15.80 -22.59
N LEU A 441 6.12 16.71 -22.83
CA LEU A 441 6.81 17.45 -21.76
C LEU A 441 5.86 18.13 -20.78
N HIS A 442 4.77 18.71 -21.28
CA HIS A 442 3.80 19.47 -20.48
C HIS A 442 2.96 18.60 -19.54
N HIS A 443 2.87 17.30 -19.80
CA HIS A 443 2.11 16.35 -19.00
C HIS A 443 2.91 15.84 -17.81
N PHE A 444 4.21 16.09 -17.77
CA PHE A 444 5.02 15.73 -16.60
C PHE A 444 4.77 16.68 -15.44
N PRO A 445 4.56 16.15 -14.20
CA PRO A 445 4.64 16.96 -13.01
C PRO A 445 6.03 17.61 -12.91
N PRO A 446 6.14 18.92 -12.61
CA PRO A 446 7.43 19.63 -12.69
C PRO A 446 8.54 19.02 -11.86
N LYS A 447 8.26 18.60 -10.61
CA LYS A 447 9.24 17.93 -9.73
C LYS A 447 9.72 16.60 -10.31
N MET A 448 8.82 15.82 -10.93
CA MET A 448 9.17 14.54 -11.53
C MET A 448 10.00 14.72 -12.80
N LEU A 449 9.66 15.71 -13.63
CA LEU A 449 10.47 16.05 -14.81
C LEU A 449 11.88 16.46 -14.43
N LEU A 450 12.01 17.32 -13.42
CA LEU A 450 13.32 17.73 -12.91
C LEU A 450 14.15 16.53 -12.43
N ARG A 451 13.56 15.63 -11.67
CA ARG A 451 14.20 14.41 -11.16
C ARG A 451 14.62 13.48 -12.30
N LEU A 452 13.76 13.29 -13.30
CA LEU A 452 14.05 12.50 -14.48
C LEU A 452 15.29 13.05 -15.24
N LEU A 453 15.28 14.34 -15.58
CA LEU A 453 16.36 14.96 -16.35
C LEU A 453 17.67 15.03 -15.55
N HIS A 454 17.58 15.28 -14.26
CA HIS A 454 18.72 15.21 -13.35
C HIS A 454 19.32 13.80 -13.33
N SER A 455 18.48 12.75 -13.26
CA SER A 455 18.94 11.37 -13.31
C SER A 455 19.59 11.00 -14.64
N CYS A 456 19.09 11.51 -15.74
CA CYS A 456 19.74 11.35 -17.05
C CYS A 456 21.15 11.99 -17.05
N ALA A 457 21.30 13.18 -16.49
CA ALA A 457 22.59 13.85 -16.42
C ALA A 457 23.61 13.06 -15.56
N LEU A 458 23.16 12.40 -14.47
CA LEU A 458 24.04 11.59 -13.61
C LEU A 458 24.69 10.41 -14.34
N ILE A 459 24.08 9.89 -15.40
CA ILE A 459 24.60 8.80 -16.24
C ILE A 459 25.08 9.27 -17.61
N GLU A 460 25.52 10.53 -17.71
CA GLU A 460 26.09 11.14 -18.92
C GLU A 460 25.12 11.23 -20.12
N ARG A 461 23.84 11.19 -19.87
CA ARG A 461 22.78 11.43 -20.87
C ARG A 461 22.26 12.85 -20.69
N HIS A 462 23.01 13.83 -21.20
CA HIS A 462 22.74 15.24 -20.98
C HIS A 462 21.47 15.69 -21.72
N PRO A 463 20.46 16.21 -21.02
CA PRO A 463 19.18 16.59 -21.61
C PRO A 463 19.22 18.02 -22.21
N VAL A 464 20.21 18.29 -23.05
CA VAL A 464 20.53 19.64 -23.58
C VAL A 464 19.34 20.28 -24.27
N ASN A 465 18.55 19.48 -25.02
CA ASN A 465 17.38 19.94 -25.77
C ASN A 465 16.26 20.49 -24.88
N PHE A 466 16.27 20.18 -23.60
CA PHE A 466 15.21 20.56 -22.65
C PHE A 466 15.63 21.66 -21.68
N MET A 467 16.93 22.04 -21.65
CA MET A 467 17.46 23.01 -20.69
C MET A 467 16.78 24.38 -20.79
N SER A 468 16.57 24.90 -22.00
CA SER A 468 15.88 26.18 -22.19
C SER A 468 14.45 26.17 -21.64
N LYS A 469 13.78 25.02 -21.66
CA LYS A 469 12.43 24.87 -21.12
C LYS A 469 12.45 24.77 -19.60
N LEU A 470 13.41 24.06 -19.01
CA LEU A 470 13.59 23.93 -17.56
C LEU A 470 13.94 25.27 -16.87
N PHE A 471 14.74 26.08 -17.52
CA PHE A 471 15.13 27.41 -17.01
C PHE A 471 14.20 28.54 -17.46
N SER A 472 13.03 28.19 -18.08
CA SER A 472 12.02 29.20 -18.40
C SER A 472 11.30 29.67 -17.12
N PRO A 473 10.93 30.96 -17.05
CA PRO A 473 10.16 31.48 -15.91
C PRO A 473 8.87 30.69 -15.65
N PHE A 474 8.21 30.26 -16.71
CA PHE A 474 6.98 29.46 -16.64
C PHE A 474 7.20 28.11 -15.92
N PHE A 475 8.27 27.40 -16.25
CA PHE A 475 8.58 26.11 -15.59
C PHE A 475 8.98 26.31 -14.13
N LEU A 476 9.81 27.31 -13.84
CA LEU A 476 10.26 27.62 -12.48
C LEU A 476 9.08 28.00 -11.59
N GLN A 477 8.14 28.78 -12.10
CA GLN A 477 6.90 29.13 -11.37
C GLN A 477 6.04 27.88 -11.08
N ARG A 478 5.88 26.97 -12.07
CA ARG A 478 5.17 25.70 -11.86
C ARG A 478 5.89 24.78 -10.87
N LEU A 479 7.20 24.77 -10.88
CA LEU A 479 8.02 23.98 -9.97
C LEU A 479 7.89 24.49 -8.52
N GLN A 480 7.87 25.79 -8.35
CA GLN A 480 7.67 26.46 -7.06
C GLN A 480 6.26 26.23 -6.51
N GLY A 481 5.24 26.15 -7.38
CA GLY A 481 3.85 25.96 -6.99
C GLY A 481 3.28 27.15 -6.21
N LYS A 482 2.69 26.88 -5.03
CA LYS A 482 2.12 27.91 -4.14
C LYS A 482 3.12 28.45 -3.11
N GLU A 483 4.32 27.88 -3.05
CA GLU A 483 5.35 28.26 -2.09
C GLU A 483 6.11 29.51 -2.56
N SER A 484 6.63 30.30 -1.63
CA SER A 484 7.39 31.51 -1.94
C SER A 484 8.80 31.22 -2.46
N TYR A 485 9.31 30.01 -2.29
CA TYR A 485 10.65 29.60 -2.71
C TYR A 485 10.70 28.11 -3.10
N LEU A 486 11.70 27.75 -3.89
CA LEU A 486 11.93 26.36 -4.28
C LEU A 486 12.46 25.52 -3.10
N ASP A 487 12.03 24.28 -2.99
CA ASP A 487 12.61 23.37 -2.01
C ASP A 487 14.10 23.12 -2.29
N ARG A 488 14.86 22.85 -1.23
CA ARG A 488 16.32 22.70 -1.28
C ARG A 488 16.78 21.63 -2.26
N LEU A 489 16.01 20.54 -2.38
CA LEU A 489 16.36 19.44 -3.27
C LEU A 489 16.17 19.85 -4.74
N SER A 490 15.05 20.46 -5.07
CA SER A 490 14.77 20.96 -6.43
C SER A 490 15.80 22.01 -6.85
N LEU A 491 16.17 22.91 -5.93
CA LEU A 491 17.21 23.91 -6.19
C LEU A 491 18.57 23.26 -6.46
N ALA A 492 18.97 22.28 -5.65
CA ALA A 492 20.22 21.55 -5.83
C ALA A 492 20.26 20.79 -7.17
N GLN A 493 19.16 20.14 -7.55
CA GLN A 493 19.04 19.44 -8.84
C GLN A 493 19.11 20.38 -10.03
N LEU A 494 18.43 21.54 -9.97
CA LEU A 494 18.52 22.57 -11.01
C LEU A 494 19.94 23.11 -11.13
N THR A 495 20.58 23.42 -10.00
CA THR A 495 21.95 23.94 -9.99
C THR A 495 22.92 22.92 -10.61
N GLN A 496 22.79 21.64 -10.25
CA GLN A 496 23.64 20.59 -10.81
C GLN A 496 23.41 20.44 -12.32
N LEU A 497 22.14 20.42 -12.78
CA LEU A 497 21.80 20.37 -14.20
C LEU A 497 22.41 21.55 -14.98
N PHE A 498 22.31 22.76 -14.42
CA PHE A 498 22.89 23.95 -15.04
C PHE A 498 24.40 23.83 -15.17
N LEU A 499 25.10 23.53 -14.07
CA LEU A 499 26.55 23.39 -14.06
C LEU A 499 27.02 22.28 -14.99
N THR A 500 26.38 21.11 -14.97
CA THR A 500 26.72 20.00 -15.88
C THR A 500 26.51 20.41 -17.34
N SER A 501 25.42 21.11 -17.66
CA SER A 501 25.18 21.56 -19.03
C SER A 501 26.19 22.58 -19.53
N VAL A 502 26.63 23.49 -18.67
CA VAL A 502 27.63 24.50 -19.01
C VAL A 502 29.04 23.92 -19.14
N LEU A 503 29.41 23.00 -18.25
CA LEU A 503 30.78 22.49 -18.15
C LEU A 503 31.04 21.28 -19.06
N GLU A 504 30.03 20.42 -19.26
CA GLU A 504 30.20 19.15 -19.95
C GLU A 504 29.56 19.13 -21.36
N CYS A 505 28.72 20.13 -21.70
CA CYS A 505 28.09 20.22 -22.99
C CYS A 505 28.59 21.44 -23.79
N PRO A 506 29.69 21.32 -24.53
CA PRO A 506 30.31 22.47 -25.22
C PRO A 506 29.44 23.14 -26.27
N PHE A 507 28.42 22.43 -26.76
CA PHE A 507 27.45 22.96 -27.71
C PHE A 507 26.26 23.71 -27.06
N TYR A 508 26.15 23.65 -25.73
CA TYR A 508 25.11 24.37 -25.02
C TYR A 508 25.51 25.81 -24.78
N LYS A 509 25.02 26.70 -25.62
CA LYS A 509 25.21 28.16 -25.44
C LYS A 509 24.13 28.67 -24.51
N VAL A 510 24.49 29.01 -23.28
CA VAL A 510 23.56 29.70 -22.36
C VAL A 510 23.25 31.08 -22.96
N ARG A 511 21.98 31.33 -23.30
CA ARG A 511 21.56 32.71 -23.53
C ARG A 511 21.63 33.43 -22.18
N THR A 512 22.56 34.38 -22.10
CA THR A 512 22.86 35.15 -20.88
C THR A 512 21.78 36.10 -20.42
N GLU A 513 20.61 36.06 -21.04
CA GLU A 513 19.46 36.91 -20.69
C GLU A 513 18.61 36.44 -19.48
N THR A 514 18.83 35.23 -19.01
CA THR A 514 18.20 34.77 -17.79
C THR A 514 19.10 35.03 -16.59
N ARG A 515 19.03 36.25 -16.03
CA ARG A 515 19.46 36.46 -14.65
C ARG A 515 18.56 35.55 -13.79
N VAL A 516 19.13 34.46 -13.31
CA VAL A 516 18.52 33.67 -12.24
C VAL A 516 18.59 34.56 -11.00
N VAL A 517 17.46 35.11 -10.61
CA VAL A 517 17.29 35.90 -9.39
C VAL A 517 17.30 34.98 -8.18
#